data_1d1e6645bfa8dd681d13fff5b34371ec
#
_entry.id   1d1e6645bfa8dd681d13fff5b34371ec
#
_cell.length_a   1.000
_cell.length_b   1.000
_cell.length_c   1.000
_cell.angle_alpha   90.00
_cell.angle_beta   90.00
_cell.angle_gamma   90.00
#
_symmetry.space_group_name_H-M   'P 1'
#
loop_
_entity.id
_entity.type
_entity.pdbx_description
1 polymer ?
#
loop_
_entity_poly.entity_id
_entity_poly.type
_entity_poly.pdbx_seq_one_letter_code
_entity_poly.pdbx_strand_id
1 'polypeptide(L)'
;MSIPKYNEIMPNILRYLAEHGEQQFRSLEQPLASEFKLTEEQISQEYESGNGTVFLDRISWALSYLTNSGLTERPRRGVYKITDTAQKFLDKSSEEIQQFVKAQMALRTAEQKAMKVEQGFDDDRTELLPTSNQTPQEMLNTAYKSIRQSTYDQIIDTVLSKTPSEFEGLVVKLLERMGYGGEVKNAGTVTQASNDGGIDGIIKEDILGLGKIHIQAKRYARSNTVGREEVQKFVGALAVAQSNKGVFITTSSYSAGAIAYAESLNGTTNLVLINGEQLAKYMYDYSLGMQTKQHIEIKEMDSDFWDGMQNDSKVS
;
A
#
# COMPACT_ATOMS: atom_id res chain seq x y z
N MET A 1 17.07 3.41 10.32
CA MET A 1 17.51 3.85 8.97
C MET A 1 16.40 3.52 7.99
N SER A 2 16.27 4.26 6.88
CA SER A 2 15.31 3.90 5.82
C SER A 2 15.94 2.85 4.88
N ILE A 3 15.12 2.02 4.22
CA ILE A 3 15.58 1.12 3.16
C ILE A 3 16.26 1.94 2.05
N PRO A 4 17.49 1.60 1.60
CA PRO A 4 18.23 2.37 0.59
C PRO A 4 17.48 2.38 -0.75
N LYS A 5 17.57 3.48 -1.48
CA LYS A 5 16.97 3.61 -2.81
C LYS A 5 17.74 2.80 -3.84
N TYR A 6 17.12 2.48 -4.98
CA TYR A 6 17.75 1.66 -6.01
C TYR A 6 19.11 2.24 -6.50
N ASN A 7 19.21 3.55 -6.62
CA ASN A 7 20.46 4.23 -7.03
C ASN A 7 21.55 4.16 -5.95
N GLU A 8 21.18 4.13 -4.68
CA GLU A 8 22.12 3.98 -3.55
C GLU A 8 22.67 2.55 -3.47
N ILE A 9 21.91 1.57 -3.97
CA ILE A 9 22.30 0.15 -4.00
C ILE A 9 23.27 -0.16 -5.15
N MET A 10 23.24 0.60 -6.26
CA MET A 10 24.03 0.32 -7.47
C MET A 10 25.56 0.15 -7.22
N PRO A 11 26.23 1.04 -6.46
CA PRO A 11 27.67 0.86 -6.18
C PRO A 11 27.98 -0.44 -5.45
N ASN A 12 27.11 -0.82 -4.50
CA ASN A 12 27.27 -2.01 -3.69
C ASN A 12 27.08 -3.29 -4.52
N ILE A 13 26.11 -3.28 -5.46
CA ILE A 13 25.93 -4.36 -6.43
C ILE A 13 27.19 -4.54 -7.29
N LEU A 14 27.74 -3.44 -7.84
CA LEU A 14 28.93 -3.52 -8.69
C LEU A 14 30.13 -4.07 -7.93
N ARG A 15 30.40 -3.61 -6.71
CA ARG A 15 31.49 -4.11 -5.87
C ARG A 15 31.29 -5.60 -5.52
N TYR A 16 30.09 -5.97 -5.10
CA TYR A 16 29.79 -7.36 -4.75
C TYR A 16 30.00 -8.31 -5.92
N LEU A 17 29.51 -7.96 -7.11
CA LEU A 17 29.68 -8.75 -8.33
C LEU A 17 31.15 -8.77 -8.80
N ALA A 18 31.92 -7.69 -8.56
CA ALA A 18 33.36 -7.66 -8.87
C ALA A 18 34.17 -8.65 -8.03
N GLU A 19 33.80 -8.78 -6.74
CA GLU A 19 34.49 -9.66 -5.79
C GLU A 19 34.07 -11.13 -5.92
N HIS A 20 32.79 -11.39 -6.21
CA HIS A 20 32.21 -12.74 -6.14
C HIS A 20 31.88 -13.34 -7.51
N GLY A 21 32.11 -12.60 -8.61
CA GLY A 21 31.82 -13.07 -9.97
C GLY A 21 30.32 -13.17 -10.26
N GLU A 22 29.93 -14.19 -10.99
CA GLU A 22 28.54 -14.44 -11.36
C GLU A 22 27.67 -14.73 -10.14
N GLN A 23 26.56 -13.99 -9.97
CA GLN A 23 25.63 -14.15 -8.85
C GLN A 23 24.18 -14.21 -9.33
N GLN A 24 23.39 -15.05 -8.67
CA GLN A 24 21.94 -15.06 -8.87
C GLN A 24 21.29 -13.83 -8.25
N PHE A 25 20.23 -13.32 -8.86
CA PHE A 25 19.48 -12.17 -8.37
C PHE A 25 19.13 -12.26 -6.88
N ARG A 26 18.50 -13.36 -6.46
CA ARG A 26 18.06 -13.52 -5.07
C ARG A 26 19.21 -13.69 -4.07
N SER A 27 20.35 -14.17 -4.51
CA SER A 27 21.52 -14.31 -3.63
C SER A 27 22.16 -12.97 -3.25
N LEU A 28 21.80 -11.87 -3.92
CA LEU A 28 22.28 -10.52 -3.61
C LEU A 28 21.56 -9.89 -2.41
N GLU A 29 20.37 -10.36 -2.05
CA GLU A 29 19.53 -9.73 -1.03
C GLU A 29 20.21 -9.68 0.35
N GLN A 30 20.64 -10.83 0.87
CA GLN A 30 21.22 -10.93 2.20
C GLN A 30 22.58 -10.20 2.34
N PRO A 31 23.53 -10.35 1.39
CA PRO A 31 24.78 -9.60 1.43
C PRO A 31 24.55 -8.07 1.43
N LEU A 32 23.71 -7.59 0.53
CA LEU A 32 23.39 -6.16 0.45
C LEU A 32 22.64 -5.67 1.69
N ALA A 33 21.69 -6.44 2.22
CA ALA A 33 21.00 -6.11 3.47
C ALA A 33 21.99 -5.97 4.63
N SER A 34 22.97 -6.86 4.71
CA SER A 34 24.01 -6.82 5.74
C SER A 34 24.91 -5.58 5.60
N GLU A 35 25.27 -5.20 4.38
CA GLU A 35 26.08 -4.00 4.09
C GLU A 35 25.36 -2.71 4.49
N PHE A 36 24.05 -2.64 4.23
CA PHE A 36 23.19 -1.52 4.65
C PHE A 36 22.67 -1.63 6.08
N LYS A 37 23.02 -2.68 6.81
CA LYS A 37 22.59 -2.94 8.21
C LYS A 37 21.07 -2.90 8.37
N LEU A 38 20.35 -3.51 7.43
CA LEU A 38 18.89 -3.59 7.47
C LEU A 38 18.43 -4.61 8.51
N THR A 39 17.30 -4.32 9.16
CA THR A 39 16.63 -5.26 10.06
C THR A 39 15.77 -6.24 9.24
N GLU A 40 15.45 -7.41 9.83
CA GLU A 40 14.54 -8.39 9.22
C GLU A 40 13.18 -7.77 8.83
N GLU A 41 12.67 -6.86 9.66
CA GLU A 41 11.43 -6.12 9.38
C GLU A 41 11.57 -5.25 8.12
N GLN A 42 12.73 -4.60 7.92
CA GLN A 42 12.98 -3.78 6.72
C GLN A 42 13.17 -4.64 5.45
N ILE A 43 13.80 -5.80 5.57
CA ILE A 43 13.97 -6.74 4.45
C ILE A 43 12.61 -7.30 4.02
N SER A 44 11.77 -7.67 4.99
CA SER A 44 10.43 -8.23 4.74
C SER A 44 9.35 -7.19 4.47
N GLN A 45 9.66 -5.89 4.52
CA GLN A 45 8.69 -4.82 4.27
C GLN A 45 8.11 -4.92 2.87
N GLU A 46 6.81 -5.21 2.77
CA GLU A 46 6.07 -5.30 1.51
C GLU A 46 5.48 -3.94 1.09
N TYR A 47 5.19 -3.80 -0.19
CA TYR A 47 4.30 -2.74 -0.68
C TYR A 47 2.87 -2.96 -0.19
N GLU A 48 2.13 -1.89 0.12
CA GLU A 48 0.71 -1.98 0.50
C GLU A 48 -0.17 -2.66 -0.57
N SER A 49 0.29 -2.70 -1.80
CA SER A 49 -0.35 -3.40 -2.91
C SER A 49 -0.15 -4.92 -2.89
N GLY A 50 0.67 -5.46 -1.97
CA GLY A 50 1.00 -6.89 -1.90
C GLY A 50 1.93 -7.39 -3.01
N ASN A 51 2.56 -6.48 -3.78
CA ASN A 51 3.38 -6.82 -4.96
C ASN A 51 4.87 -7.04 -4.61
N GLY A 52 5.17 -7.78 -3.56
CA GLY A 52 6.52 -8.12 -3.14
C GLY A 52 7.20 -7.13 -2.20
N THR A 53 8.43 -7.43 -1.81
CA THR A 53 9.19 -6.63 -0.85
C THR A 53 9.87 -5.45 -1.51
N VAL A 54 9.88 -4.32 -0.80
CA VAL A 54 10.45 -3.04 -1.28
C VAL A 54 11.94 -3.19 -1.57
N PHE A 55 12.68 -3.88 -0.72
CA PHE A 55 14.13 -3.98 -0.86
C PHE A 55 14.52 -4.82 -2.09
N LEU A 56 13.89 -5.98 -2.29
CA LEU A 56 14.16 -6.85 -3.42
C LEU A 56 13.75 -6.20 -4.76
N ASP A 57 12.64 -5.45 -4.79
CA ASP A 57 12.23 -4.66 -5.96
C ASP A 57 13.31 -3.62 -6.32
N ARG A 58 13.85 -2.90 -5.33
CA ARG A 58 14.93 -1.91 -5.56
C ARG A 58 16.20 -2.55 -6.09
N ILE A 59 16.58 -3.73 -5.61
CA ILE A 59 17.71 -4.51 -6.16
C ILE A 59 17.43 -4.89 -7.61
N SER A 60 16.22 -5.36 -7.92
CA SER A 60 15.80 -5.74 -9.27
C SER A 60 15.92 -4.57 -10.26
N TRP A 61 15.41 -3.40 -9.88
CA TRP A 61 15.51 -2.20 -10.71
C TRP A 61 16.94 -1.67 -10.82
N ALA A 62 17.73 -1.71 -9.75
CA ALA A 62 19.15 -1.35 -9.82
C ALA A 62 19.89 -2.21 -10.84
N LEU A 63 19.71 -3.54 -10.79
CA LEU A 63 20.28 -4.48 -11.76
C LEU A 63 19.78 -4.23 -13.19
N SER A 64 18.50 -3.96 -13.36
CA SER A 64 17.93 -3.64 -14.67
C SER A 64 18.57 -2.40 -15.28
N TYR A 65 18.74 -1.33 -14.52
CA TYR A 65 19.39 -0.11 -14.97
C TYR A 65 20.89 -0.32 -15.25
N LEU A 66 21.60 -1.04 -14.39
CA LEU A 66 23.02 -1.38 -14.61
C LEU A 66 23.21 -2.23 -15.86
N THR A 67 22.30 -3.18 -16.12
CA THR A 67 22.35 -4.03 -17.33
C THR A 67 22.05 -3.20 -18.58
N ASN A 68 21.01 -2.36 -18.56
CA ASN A 68 20.63 -1.53 -19.69
C ASN A 68 21.69 -0.46 -20.04
N SER A 69 22.50 -0.05 -19.06
CA SER A 69 23.62 0.87 -19.26
C SER A 69 24.95 0.20 -19.62
N GLY A 70 24.98 -1.15 -19.69
CA GLY A 70 26.19 -1.90 -20.04
C GLY A 70 27.20 -2.05 -18.90
N LEU A 71 26.82 -1.77 -17.65
CA LEU A 71 27.68 -1.98 -16.47
C LEU A 71 27.60 -3.42 -15.93
N THR A 72 26.48 -4.09 -16.13
CA THR A 72 26.33 -5.54 -15.87
C THR A 72 25.80 -6.24 -17.11
N GLU A 73 26.02 -7.55 -17.17
CA GLU A 73 25.44 -8.41 -18.20
C GLU A 73 24.80 -9.64 -17.58
N ARG A 74 23.94 -10.31 -18.35
CA ARG A 74 23.23 -11.53 -17.93
C ARG A 74 23.77 -12.72 -18.74
N PRO A 75 24.78 -13.44 -18.25
CA PRO A 75 25.30 -14.63 -18.95
C PRO A 75 24.23 -15.72 -19.08
N ARG A 76 23.32 -15.80 -18.14
CA ARG A 76 22.12 -16.64 -18.17
C ARG A 76 21.01 -16.00 -17.35
N ARG A 77 19.81 -16.52 -17.49
CA ARG A 77 18.63 -15.96 -16.81
C ARG A 77 18.82 -15.88 -15.29
N GLY A 78 18.49 -14.73 -14.73
CA GLY A 78 18.57 -14.48 -13.29
C GLY A 78 19.99 -14.38 -12.71
N VAL A 79 21.03 -14.55 -13.55
CA VAL A 79 22.44 -14.45 -13.16
C VAL A 79 23.05 -13.20 -13.74
N TYR A 80 23.80 -12.48 -12.93
CA TYR A 80 24.41 -11.20 -13.27
C TYR A 80 25.91 -11.25 -13.01
N LYS A 81 26.67 -10.57 -13.84
CA LYS A 81 28.10 -10.29 -13.64
C LYS A 81 28.43 -8.89 -14.11
N ILE A 82 29.55 -8.33 -13.67
CA ILE A 82 30.03 -7.03 -14.16
C ILE A 82 30.63 -7.17 -15.56
N THR A 83 30.61 -6.05 -16.30
CA THR A 83 31.34 -5.91 -17.57
C THR A 83 32.70 -5.25 -17.34
N ASP A 84 33.57 -5.26 -18.34
CA ASP A 84 34.87 -4.53 -18.29
C ASP A 84 34.64 -3.03 -18.09
N THR A 85 33.56 -2.48 -18.62
CA THR A 85 33.19 -1.08 -18.45
C THR A 85 32.93 -0.74 -16.98
N ALA A 86 32.35 -1.65 -16.22
CA ALA A 86 32.01 -1.46 -14.82
C ALA A 86 33.24 -1.31 -13.91
N GLN A 87 34.40 -1.84 -14.30
CA GLN A 87 35.65 -1.70 -13.55
C GLN A 87 35.99 -0.24 -13.23
N LYS A 88 35.63 0.69 -14.13
CA LYS A 88 35.89 2.13 -13.98
C LYS A 88 34.93 2.80 -12.98
N PHE A 89 33.91 2.07 -12.52
CA PHE A 89 32.82 2.59 -11.67
C PHE A 89 32.83 1.98 -10.27
N LEU A 90 33.76 1.10 -9.93
CA LEU A 90 33.81 0.44 -8.61
C LEU A 90 34.03 1.41 -7.45
N ASP A 91 34.81 2.48 -7.69
CA ASP A 91 35.11 3.53 -6.70
C ASP A 91 34.26 4.79 -6.89
N LYS A 92 33.27 4.76 -7.79
CA LYS A 92 32.41 5.91 -8.08
C LYS A 92 31.26 6.03 -7.12
N SER A 93 30.83 7.28 -6.91
CA SER A 93 29.65 7.57 -6.08
C SER A 93 28.34 7.11 -6.75
N SER A 94 27.30 6.97 -5.96
CA SER A 94 25.95 6.67 -6.43
C SER A 94 25.47 7.68 -7.49
N GLU A 95 25.79 8.96 -7.30
CA GLU A 95 25.42 10.04 -8.21
C GLU A 95 26.13 9.93 -9.56
N GLU A 96 27.45 9.63 -9.56
CA GLU A 96 28.22 9.44 -10.78
C GLU A 96 27.73 8.25 -11.59
N ILE A 97 27.43 7.11 -10.92
CA ILE A 97 26.88 5.93 -11.55
C ILE A 97 25.49 6.23 -12.13
N GLN A 98 24.63 6.91 -11.37
CA GLN A 98 23.29 7.30 -11.83
C GLN A 98 23.33 8.23 -13.04
N GLN A 99 24.25 9.20 -13.08
CA GLN A 99 24.44 10.09 -14.23
C GLN A 99 24.86 9.30 -15.47
N PHE A 100 25.80 8.37 -15.33
CA PHE A 100 26.22 7.50 -16.43
C PHE A 100 25.07 6.64 -16.93
N VAL A 101 24.33 6.00 -16.03
CA VAL A 101 23.16 5.18 -16.38
C VAL A 101 22.12 5.99 -17.14
N LYS A 102 21.79 7.18 -16.67
CA LYS A 102 20.84 8.09 -17.38
C LYS A 102 21.31 8.45 -18.77
N ALA A 103 22.59 8.77 -18.93
CA ALA A 103 23.17 9.13 -20.23
C ALA A 103 23.12 7.95 -21.20
N GLN A 104 23.51 6.75 -20.78
CA GLN A 104 23.49 5.55 -21.61
C GLN A 104 22.05 5.14 -22.03
N MET A 105 21.10 5.21 -21.10
CA MET A 105 19.70 4.95 -21.39
C MET A 105 19.12 5.96 -22.39
N ALA A 106 19.45 7.26 -22.25
CA ALA A 106 19.00 8.28 -23.18
C ALA A 106 19.54 8.03 -24.62
N LEU A 107 20.82 7.65 -24.75
CA LEU A 107 21.42 7.28 -26.02
C LEU A 107 20.70 6.06 -26.64
N ARG A 108 20.51 5.00 -25.88
CA ARG A 108 19.83 3.79 -26.33
C ARG A 108 18.38 4.08 -26.80
N THR A 109 17.66 4.91 -26.06
CA THR A 109 16.30 5.32 -26.42
C THR A 109 16.30 6.12 -27.72
N ALA A 110 17.28 7.03 -27.92
CA ALA A 110 17.42 7.78 -29.15
C ALA A 110 17.74 6.89 -30.36
N GLU A 111 18.64 5.91 -30.19
CA GLU A 111 19.00 4.95 -31.23
C GLU A 111 17.80 4.06 -31.61
N GLN A 112 17.05 3.55 -30.62
CA GLN A 112 15.86 2.75 -30.87
C GLN A 112 14.76 3.55 -31.59
N LYS A 113 14.55 4.81 -31.20
CA LYS A 113 13.59 5.69 -31.92
C LYS A 113 14.04 5.94 -33.36
N ALA A 114 15.33 6.17 -33.61
CA ALA A 114 15.84 6.37 -34.96
C ALA A 114 15.61 5.12 -35.85
N MET A 115 15.92 3.92 -35.34
CA MET A 115 15.71 2.66 -36.06
C MET A 115 14.23 2.38 -36.36
N LYS A 116 13.30 2.78 -35.47
CA LYS A 116 11.86 2.56 -35.66
C LYS A 116 11.25 3.53 -36.65
N VAL A 117 11.69 4.78 -36.66
CA VAL A 117 11.28 5.76 -37.68
C VAL A 117 11.67 5.27 -39.08
N GLU A 118 12.83 4.63 -39.26
CA GLU A 118 13.23 4.00 -40.52
C GLU A 118 12.35 2.81 -40.90
N GLN A 119 11.75 2.10 -39.94
CA GLN A 119 10.91 0.92 -40.16
C GLN A 119 9.40 1.22 -40.24
N GLY A 120 8.98 2.48 -40.06
CA GLY A 120 7.58 2.90 -40.19
C GLY A 120 6.65 2.45 -39.04
N PHE A 121 7.19 2.08 -37.87
CA PHE A 121 6.40 1.74 -36.71
C PHE A 121 6.23 2.96 -35.80
N ASP A 122 4.98 3.32 -35.53
CA ASP A 122 4.60 4.29 -34.53
C ASP A 122 4.61 3.56 -33.16
N ASP A 123 5.61 3.84 -32.33
CA ASP A 123 5.76 3.16 -31.03
C ASP A 123 5.65 4.17 -29.89
N ASP A 124 4.51 4.13 -29.22
CA ASP A 124 4.19 4.94 -28.04
C ASP A 124 4.89 4.41 -26.75
N ARG A 125 5.93 3.58 -26.88
CA ARG A 125 6.72 3.13 -25.74
C ARG A 125 7.65 4.25 -25.28
N THR A 126 7.21 4.99 -24.30
CA THR A 126 8.08 5.84 -23.50
C THR A 126 8.89 4.94 -22.58
N GLU A 127 10.14 4.58 -22.96
CA GLU A 127 11.07 4.04 -21.98
C GLU A 127 11.20 5.10 -20.89
N LEU A 128 10.74 4.75 -19.69
CA LEU A 128 10.84 5.62 -18.53
C LEU A 128 12.32 5.74 -18.17
N LEU A 129 12.97 6.79 -18.68
CA LEU A 129 14.27 7.22 -18.14
C LEU A 129 14.08 7.38 -16.62
N PRO A 130 15.05 6.99 -15.80
CA PRO A 130 14.98 7.19 -14.36
C PRO A 130 14.99 8.69 -14.04
N THR A 131 13.80 9.32 -14.15
CA THR A 131 13.61 10.75 -13.87
C THR A 131 13.52 11.01 -12.36
N SER A 132 13.26 9.99 -11.58
CA SER A 132 13.15 10.03 -10.11
C SER A 132 14.04 8.96 -9.46
N ASN A 133 14.31 9.13 -8.17
CA ASN A 133 14.97 8.10 -7.35
C ASN A 133 13.99 7.02 -6.86
N GLN A 134 12.86 6.85 -7.54
CA GLN A 134 11.83 5.85 -7.27
C GLN A 134 11.81 4.79 -8.37
N THR A 135 11.52 3.55 -8.01
CA THR A 135 11.25 2.50 -8.99
C THR A 135 9.89 2.71 -9.64
N PRO A 136 9.61 2.16 -10.84
CA PRO A 136 8.27 2.19 -11.43
C PRO A 136 7.19 1.60 -10.50
N GLN A 137 7.52 0.58 -9.72
CA GLN A 137 6.62 0.00 -8.73
C GLN A 137 6.31 0.99 -7.59
N GLU A 138 7.31 1.73 -7.11
CA GLU A 138 7.12 2.79 -6.12
C GLU A 138 6.26 3.95 -6.66
N MET A 139 6.47 4.34 -7.92
CA MET A 139 5.66 5.36 -8.59
C MET A 139 4.20 4.93 -8.72
N LEU A 140 3.96 3.68 -9.13
CA LEU A 140 2.62 3.09 -9.20
C LEU A 140 1.94 3.08 -7.82
N ASN A 141 2.66 2.63 -6.78
CA ASN A 141 2.15 2.60 -5.42
C ASN A 141 1.83 4.02 -4.89
N THR A 142 2.69 5.00 -5.19
CA THR A 142 2.46 6.41 -4.80
C THR A 142 1.24 6.98 -5.52
N ALA A 143 1.10 6.73 -6.83
CA ALA A 143 -0.04 7.16 -7.61
C ALA A 143 -1.34 6.52 -7.10
N TYR A 144 -1.30 5.21 -6.80
CA TYR A 144 -2.44 4.48 -6.24
C TYR A 144 -2.87 5.05 -4.88
N LYS A 145 -1.91 5.33 -3.97
CA LYS A 145 -2.20 5.97 -2.67
C LYS A 145 -2.86 7.34 -2.86
N SER A 146 -2.37 8.14 -3.80
CA SER A 146 -2.95 9.46 -4.09
C SER A 146 -4.39 9.35 -4.61
N ILE A 147 -4.67 8.39 -5.50
CA ILE A 147 -6.01 8.13 -6.01
C ILE A 147 -6.94 7.69 -4.86
N ARG A 148 -6.49 6.76 -4.00
CA ARG A 148 -7.25 6.31 -2.83
C ARG A 148 -7.55 7.46 -1.88
N GLN A 149 -6.55 8.28 -1.55
CA GLN A 149 -6.74 9.41 -0.65
C GLN A 149 -7.76 10.42 -1.19
N SER A 150 -7.66 10.74 -2.49
CA SER A 150 -8.67 11.58 -3.14
C SER A 150 -10.08 10.99 -3.07
N THR A 151 -10.19 9.66 -3.20
CA THR A 151 -11.48 8.97 -3.06
C THR A 151 -11.99 9.02 -1.61
N TYR A 152 -11.11 8.86 -0.61
CA TYR A 152 -11.48 8.99 0.80
C TYR A 152 -12.02 10.38 1.13
N ASP A 153 -11.39 11.41 0.60
CA ASP A 153 -11.87 12.79 0.76
C ASP A 153 -13.26 12.98 0.15
N GLN A 154 -13.48 12.46 -1.06
CA GLN A 154 -14.80 12.49 -1.72
C GLN A 154 -15.87 11.72 -0.94
N ILE A 155 -15.52 10.56 -0.34
CA ILE A 155 -16.41 9.80 0.52
C ILE A 155 -16.88 10.68 1.69
N ILE A 156 -15.94 11.26 2.43
CA ILE A 156 -16.27 12.08 3.59
C ILE A 156 -17.09 13.32 3.20
N ASP A 157 -16.74 14.02 2.13
CA ASP A 157 -17.51 15.17 1.66
C ASP A 157 -18.94 14.77 1.25
N THR A 158 -19.06 13.61 0.61
CA THR A 158 -20.38 13.06 0.24
C THR A 158 -21.20 12.72 1.49
N VAL A 159 -20.60 12.06 2.47
CA VAL A 159 -21.26 11.71 3.75
C VAL A 159 -21.67 12.97 4.50
N LEU A 160 -20.82 13.99 4.52
CA LEU A 160 -21.15 15.29 5.14
C LEU A 160 -22.28 16.03 4.45
N SER A 161 -22.57 15.76 3.19
CA SER A 161 -23.72 16.31 2.46
C SER A 161 -25.06 15.64 2.80
N LYS A 162 -25.04 14.47 3.47
CA LYS A 162 -26.23 13.71 3.83
C LYS A 162 -26.79 14.15 5.19
N THR A 163 -28.02 13.78 5.47
CA THR A 163 -28.62 14.05 6.79
C THR A 163 -27.98 13.20 7.89
N PRO A 164 -28.05 13.59 9.17
CA PRO A 164 -27.59 12.76 10.27
C PRO A 164 -28.21 11.35 10.28
N SER A 165 -29.51 11.26 10.05
CA SER A 165 -30.21 9.97 10.01
C SER A 165 -29.76 9.06 8.87
N GLU A 166 -29.44 9.62 7.69
CA GLU A 166 -28.84 8.86 6.59
C GLU A 166 -27.45 8.36 6.94
N PHE A 167 -26.70 9.13 7.72
CA PHE A 167 -25.37 8.71 8.20
C PHE A 167 -25.47 7.53 9.20
N GLU A 168 -26.43 7.58 10.13
CA GLU A 168 -26.71 6.47 11.06
C GLU A 168 -27.03 5.19 10.30
N GLY A 169 -27.90 5.25 9.30
CA GLY A 169 -28.22 4.13 8.43
C GLY A 169 -27.04 3.62 7.60
N LEU A 170 -26.18 4.55 7.13
CA LEU A 170 -24.95 4.23 6.40
C LEU A 170 -23.98 3.43 7.27
N VAL A 171 -23.79 3.81 8.53
CA VAL A 171 -22.92 3.14 9.48
C VAL A 171 -23.38 1.71 9.73
N VAL A 172 -24.66 1.48 9.93
CA VAL A 172 -25.23 0.12 10.07
C VAL A 172 -24.94 -0.70 8.83
N LYS A 173 -25.19 -0.18 7.63
CA LYS A 173 -24.90 -0.85 6.36
C LYS A 173 -23.39 -1.16 6.18
N LEU A 174 -22.52 -0.31 6.68
CA LEU A 174 -21.08 -0.56 6.64
C LEU A 174 -20.73 -1.77 7.49
N LEU A 175 -21.19 -1.84 8.71
CA LEU A 175 -20.94 -2.97 9.61
C LEU A 175 -21.54 -4.28 9.05
N GLU A 176 -22.70 -4.22 8.43
CA GLU A 176 -23.27 -5.38 7.71
C GLU A 176 -22.35 -5.84 6.56
N ARG A 177 -21.79 -4.91 5.77
CA ARG A 177 -20.83 -5.24 4.71
C ARG A 177 -19.51 -5.80 5.26
N MET A 178 -19.12 -5.40 6.46
CA MET A 178 -17.97 -5.96 7.18
C MET A 178 -18.21 -7.38 7.73
N GLY A 179 -19.46 -7.88 7.64
CA GLY A 179 -19.82 -9.24 8.05
C GLY A 179 -20.50 -9.32 9.41
N TYR A 180 -20.76 -8.20 10.06
CA TYR A 180 -21.57 -8.20 11.28
C TYR A 180 -23.04 -8.45 10.95
N GLY A 181 -23.76 -9.09 11.86
CA GLY A 181 -25.19 -9.39 11.67
C GLY A 181 -25.49 -10.66 10.88
N GLY A 182 -24.49 -11.30 10.29
CA GLY A 182 -24.65 -12.52 9.49
C GLY A 182 -25.44 -12.29 8.19
N GLU A 183 -25.90 -13.37 7.53
CA GLU A 183 -26.70 -13.33 6.29
C GLU A 183 -28.17 -12.94 6.50
N VAL A 184 -28.56 -12.53 7.69
CA VAL A 184 -29.96 -12.21 8.01
C VAL A 184 -30.29 -10.81 7.48
N LYS A 185 -31.25 -10.72 6.56
CA LYS A 185 -31.81 -9.43 6.13
C LYS A 185 -32.30 -8.66 7.37
N ASN A 186 -31.86 -7.37 7.49
CA ASN A 186 -32.14 -6.49 8.61
C ASN A 186 -31.48 -6.91 9.94
N ALA A 187 -30.25 -7.37 9.90
CA ALA A 187 -29.44 -7.71 11.08
C ALA A 187 -29.14 -6.50 11.98
N GLY A 188 -29.13 -5.29 11.39
CA GLY A 188 -28.94 -4.02 12.07
C GLY A 188 -30.24 -3.20 12.08
N THR A 189 -30.48 -2.48 13.16
CA THR A 189 -31.60 -1.53 13.31
C THR A 189 -31.07 -0.17 13.72
N VAL A 190 -31.61 0.88 13.09
CA VAL A 190 -31.43 2.26 13.54
C VAL A 190 -32.47 2.53 14.62
N THR A 191 -32.06 2.99 15.80
CA THR A 191 -32.97 3.31 16.89
C THR A 191 -33.67 4.63 16.61
N GLN A 192 -34.94 4.77 17.08
CA GLN A 192 -35.62 6.05 16.94
C GLN A 192 -35.04 7.08 17.92
N ALA A 193 -34.80 8.30 17.44
CA ALA A 193 -34.05 9.39 18.04
C ALA A 193 -34.60 9.98 19.38
N SER A 194 -35.27 9.22 20.22
CA SER A 194 -36.03 9.85 21.27
C SER A 194 -35.79 9.44 22.72
N ASN A 195 -34.94 8.51 23.08
CA ASN A 195 -34.65 8.32 24.53
C ASN A 195 -33.50 7.36 24.90
N ASP A 196 -32.67 6.93 23.95
CA ASP A 196 -31.78 5.78 24.17
C ASP A 196 -30.37 6.20 24.61
N GLY A 197 -30.23 7.38 25.22
CA GLY A 197 -28.95 7.82 25.83
C GLY A 197 -27.80 8.03 24.84
N GLY A 198 -28.08 8.05 23.51
CA GLY A 198 -27.07 8.23 22.47
C GLY A 198 -26.68 6.96 21.74
N ILE A 199 -27.50 5.92 21.75
CA ILE A 199 -27.36 4.73 20.91
C ILE A 199 -28.17 4.97 19.63
N ASP A 200 -27.49 5.06 18.49
CA ASP A 200 -28.10 5.37 17.20
C ASP A 200 -28.41 4.09 16.41
N GLY A 201 -27.84 2.94 16.80
CA GLY A 201 -28.11 1.67 16.16
C GLY A 201 -27.63 0.47 16.98
N ILE A 202 -28.15 -0.69 16.63
CA ILE A 202 -27.76 -1.99 17.23
C ILE A 202 -27.59 -2.99 16.10
N ILE A 203 -26.48 -3.74 16.10
CA ILE A 203 -26.24 -4.80 15.15
C ILE A 203 -25.88 -6.07 15.91
N LYS A 204 -26.29 -7.23 15.38
CA LYS A 204 -25.87 -8.54 15.89
C LYS A 204 -24.39 -8.76 15.61
N GLU A 205 -23.69 -9.35 16.55
CA GLU A 205 -22.27 -9.66 16.39
C GLU A 205 -22.01 -10.80 15.39
N ASP A 206 -22.89 -11.77 15.42
CA ASP A 206 -22.79 -12.97 14.62
C ASP A 206 -24.18 -13.41 14.06
N ILE A 207 -24.18 -14.46 13.25
CA ILE A 207 -25.36 -15.01 12.60
C ILE A 207 -26.39 -15.55 13.63
N LEU A 208 -25.94 -16.02 14.79
CA LEU A 208 -26.82 -16.53 15.83
C LEU A 208 -27.46 -15.41 16.67
N GLY A 209 -26.83 -14.22 16.65
CA GLY A 209 -27.28 -13.05 17.41
C GLY A 209 -27.11 -13.21 18.92
N LEU A 210 -26.13 -13.98 19.36
CA LEU A 210 -25.78 -14.17 20.78
C LEU A 210 -25.20 -12.89 21.39
N GLY A 211 -24.43 -12.13 20.61
CA GLY A 211 -23.90 -10.82 20.97
C GLY A 211 -24.60 -9.68 20.21
N LYS A 212 -24.62 -8.52 20.85
CA LYS A 212 -25.10 -7.27 20.24
C LYS A 212 -24.02 -6.21 20.36
N ILE A 213 -23.81 -5.45 19.29
CA ILE A 213 -22.93 -4.28 19.25
C ILE A 213 -23.80 -3.05 19.14
N HIS A 214 -23.61 -2.11 20.05
CA HIS A 214 -24.32 -0.84 20.06
C HIS A 214 -23.49 0.20 19.30
N ILE A 215 -24.15 1.05 18.55
CA ILE A 215 -23.55 1.99 17.61
C ILE A 215 -23.90 3.40 18.01
N GLN A 216 -22.89 4.28 18.04
CA GLN A 216 -23.06 5.71 18.07
C GLN A 216 -22.43 6.31 16.82
N ALA A 217 -23.15 7.15 16.10
CA ALA A 217 -22.71 7.79 14.87
C ALA A 217 -22.77 9.32 15.01
N LYS A 218 -21.64 10.00 14.87
CA LYS A 218 -21.56 11.48 14.95
C LYS A 218 -21.07 12.07 13.63
N ARG A 219 -22.01 12.62 12.84
CA ARG A 219 -21.69 13.35 11.61
C ARG A 219 -21.23 14.77 11.94
N TYR A 220 -19.95 14.92 12.20
CA TYR A 220 -19.32 16.20 12.52
C TYR A 220 -18.52 16.75 11.34
N ALA A 221 -18.42 18.07 11.21
CA ALA A 221 -17.54 18.71 10.26
C ALA A 221 -16.08 18.27 10.51
N ARG A 222 -15.25 18.24 9.45
CA ARG A 222 -13.84 17.82 9.54
C ARG A 222 -13.04 18.56 10.61
N SER A 223 -13.38 19.84 10.86
CA SER A 223 -12.72 20.69 11.87
C SER A 223 -13.12 20.37 13.32
N ASN A 224 -14.20 19.64 13.52
CA ASN A 224 -14.67 19.28 14.86
C ASN A 224 -13.91 18.03 15.36
N THR A 225 -13.90 17.88 16.69
CA THR A 225 -13.25 16.74 17.34
C THR A 225 -14.17 16.17 18.39
N VAL A 226 -14.38 14.86 18.38
CA VAL A 226 -15.14 14.16 19.43
C VAL A 226 -14.32 14.14 20.71
N GLY A 227 -14.87 14.72 21.76
CA GLY A 227 -14.20 14.83 23.07
C GLY A 227 -14.41 13.60 23.96
N ARG A 228 -13.61 13.54 25.06
CA ARG A 228 -13.73 12.50 26.08
C ARG A 228 -15.15 12.40 26.67
N GLU A 229 -15.80 13.52 26.91
CA GLU A 229 -17.14 13.55 27.51
C GLU A 229 -18.18 12.83 26.65
N GLU A 230 -18.10 12.95 25.33
CA GLU A 230 -19.03 12.29 24.43
C GLU A 230 -18.82 10.77 24.44
N VAL A 231 -17.58 10.33 24.48
CA VAL A 231 -17.24 8.91 24.62
C VAL A 231 -17.70 8.36 25.98
N GLN A 232 -17.53 9.12 27.05
CA GLN A 232 -18.03 8.77 28.39
C GLN A 232 -19.57 8.65 28.43
N LYS A 233 -20.28 9.55 27.76
CA LYS A 233 -21.75 9.49 27.64
C LYS A 233 -22.18 8.19 26.94
N PHE A 234 -21.50 7.84 25.87
CA PHE A 234 -21.81 6.59 25.14
C PHE A 234 -21.53 5.34 25.99
N VAL A 235 -20.43 5.30 26.72
CA VAL A 235 -20.14 4.20 27.67
C VAL A 235 -21.21 4.10 28.75
N GLY A 236 -21.69 5.24 29.26
CA GLY A 236 -22.83 5.29 30.18
C GLY A 236 -24.11 4.72 29.57
N ALA A 237 -24.39 5.02 28.29
CA ALA A 237 -25.53 4.46 27.56
C ALA A 237 -25.40 2.93 27.36
N LEU A 238 -24.19 2.42 27.08
CA LEU A 238 -23.93 0.98 27.02
C LEU A 238 -24.26 0.30 28.36
N ALA A 239 -23.86 0.89 29.47
CA ALA A 239 -24.16 0.34 30.80
C ALA A 239 -25.67 0.28 31.07
N VAL A 240 -26.41 1.33 30.70
CA VAL A 240 -27.89 1.36 30.79
C VAL A 240 -28.52 0.28 29.90
N ALA A 241 -28.01 0.07 28.70
CA ALA A 241 -28.43 -0.96 27.76
C ALA A 241 -27.97 -2.38 28.18
N GLN A 242 -27.29 -2.53 29.30
CA GLN A 242 -26.70 -3.79 29.77
C GLN A 242 -25.79 -4.46 28.72
N SER A 243 -25.06 -3.65 27.98
CA SER A 243 -24.13 -4.06 26.93
C SER A 243 -22.70 -3.67 27.28
N ASN A 244 -21.76 -4.47 26.85
CA ASN A 244 -20.34 -4.20 26.98
C ASN A 244 -19.61 -4.07 25.63
N LYS A 245 -20.34 -3.97 24.51
CA LYS A 245 -19.78 -3.87 23.17
C LYS A 245 -20.35 -2.63 22.46
N GLY A 246 -19.46 -1.72 22.09
CA GLY A 246 -19.84 -0.48 21.42
C GLY A 246 -18.88 -0.11 20.29
N VAL A 247 -19.44 0.51 19.25
CA VAL A 247 -18.67 1.14 18.17
C VAL A 247 -19.11 2.60 18.08
N PHE A 248 -18.17 3.51 18.26
CA PHE A 248 -18.41 4.94 18.09
C PHE A 248 -17.76 5.41 16.78
N ILE A 249 -18.55 5.88 15.85
CA ILE A 249 -18.10 6.30 14.52
C ILE A 249 -18.34 7.77 14.30
N THR A 250 -17.35 8.48 13.76
CA THR A 250 -17.50 9.88 13.39
C THR A 250 -16.92 10.17 12.01
N THR A 251 -17.42 11.22 11.36
CA THR A 251 -16.83 11.80 10.14
C THR A 251 -15.64 12.72 10.41
N SER A 252 -15.31 12.96 11.68
CA SER A 252 -14.24 13.85 12.15
C SER A 252 -13.12 13.07 12.84
N SER A 253 -12.46 13.67 13.81
CA SER A 253 -11.38 13.07 14.62
C SER A 253 -11.78 12.88 16.07
N TYR A 254 -10.99 12.14 16.84
CA TYR A 254 -11.09 12.01 18.28
C TYR A 254 -9.98 12.80 18.97
N SER A 255 -10.25 13.40 20.10
CA SER A 255 -9.23 14.01 20.93
C SER A 255 -8.35 12.94 21.58
N ALA A 256 -7.10 13.28 21.92
CA ALA A 256 -6.21 12.38 22.65
C ALA A 256 -6.83 11.87 23.96
N GLY A 257 -7.58 12.72 24.65
CA GLY A 257 -8.30 12.34 25.88
C GLY A 257 -9.44 11.35 25.64
N ALA A 258 -10.10 11.39 24.46
CA ALA A 258 -11.13 10.43 24.07
C ALA A 258 -10.52 9.05 23.78
N ILE A 259 -9.40 9.04 23.04
CA ILE A 259 -8.66 7.80 22.73
C ILE A 259 -8.14 7.13 24.00
N ALA A 260 -7.41 7.88 24.83
CA ALA A 260 -6.87 7.36 26.08
C ALA A 260 -7.97 6.84 27.03
N TYR A 261 -9.14 7.48 27.05
CA TYR A 261 -10.27 6.98 27.82
C TYR A 261 -10.79 5.65 27.28
N ALA A 262 -10.99 5.53 25.98
CA ALA A 262 -11.45 4.28 25.35
C ALA A 262 -10.47 3.13 25.62
N GLU A 263 -9.17 3.39 25.50
CA GLU A 263 -8.11 2.41 25.82
C GLU A 263 -8.07 2.00 27.29
N SER A 264 -8.48 2.91 28.20
CA SER A 264 -8.50 2.63 29.63
C SER A 264 -9.66 1.72 30.10
N LEU A 265 -10.63 1.43 29.23
CA LEU A 265 -11.84 0.63 29.55
C LEU A 265 -11.56 -0.88 29.64
N ASN A 266 -10.31 -1.30 29.78
CA ASN A 266 -9.86 -2.69 29.74
C ASN A 266 -10.72 -3.65 30.60
N GLY A 267 -11.30 -4.63 29.94
CA GLY A 267 -11.92 -5.81 30.53
C GLY A 267 -13.41 -5.70 30.86
N THR A 268 -14.00 -4.51 30.97
CA THR A 268 -15.43 -4.35 31.26
C THR A 268 -16.27 -3.94 30.05
N THR A 269 -15.69 -3.11 29.17
CA THR A 269 -16.37 -2.60 27.97
C THR A 269 -15.41 -2.63 26.79
N ASN A 270 -15.81 -3.28 25.72
CA ASN A 270 -15.09 -3.30 24.44
C ASN A 270 -15.61 -2.16 23.57
N LEU A 271 -14.86 -1.06 23.50
CA LEU A 271 -15.21 0.11 22.72
C LEU A 271 -14.25 0.33 21.56
N VAL A 272 -14.78 0.38 20.35
CA VAL A 272 -14.03 0.70 19.13
C VAL A 272 -14.38 2.11 18.70
N LEU A 273 -13.36 2.94 18.48
CA LEU A 273 -13.49 4.28 17.91
C LEU A 273 -13.07 4.26 16.44
N ILE A 274 -13.94 4.74 15.55
CA ILE A 274 -13.68 4.84 14.11
C ILE A 274 -13.80 6.31 13.70
N ASN A 275 -12.67 6.92 13.33
CA ASN A 275 -12.62 8.29 12.85
C ASN A 275 -12.99 8.40 11.36
N GLY A 276 -13.04 9.62 10.83
CA GLY A 276 -13.44 9.88 9.44
C GLY A 276 -12.52 9.22 8.40
N GLU A 277 -11.22 9.15 8.65
CA GLU A 277 -10.27 8.49 7.75
C GLU A 277 -10.48 6.97 7.72
N GLN A 278 -10.62 6.36 8.88
CA GLN A 278 -10.93 4.94 9.01
C GLN A 278 -12.30 4.59 8.41
N LEU A 279 -13.30 5.45 8.61
CA LEU A 279 -14.62 5.31 8.00
C LEU A 279 -14.52 5.28 6.46
N ALA A 280 -13.83 6.25 5.87
CA ALA A 280 -13.64 6.32 4.42
C ALA A 280 -12.88 5.10 3.90
N LYS A 281 -11.83 4.67 4.62
CA LYS A 281 -11.07 3.47 4.30
C LYS A 281 -11.97 2.22 4.30
N TYR A 282 -12.77 2.02 5.33
CA TYR A 282 -13.68 0.86 5.40
C TYR A 282 -14.76 0.91 4.32
N MET A 283 -15.34 2.07 4.03
CA MET A 283 -16.31 2.21 2.93
C MET A 283 -15.68 1.85 1.58
N TYR A 284 -14.44 2.26 1.35
CA TYR A 284 -13.68 1.91 0.15
C TYR A 284 -13.39 0.39 0.08
N ASP A 285 -12.81 -0.17 1.14
CA ASP A 285 -12.34 -1.57 1.18
C ASP A 285 -13.51 -2.57 1.08
N TYR A 286 -14.66 -2.24 1.71
CA TYR A 286 -15.88 -3.06 1.66
C TYR A 286 -16.84 -2.65 0.53
N SER A 287 -16.39 -1.78 -0.38
CA SER A 287 -17.16 -1.33 -1.55
C SER A 287 -18.54 -0.76 -1.23
N LEU A 288 -18.70 -0.10 -0.08
CA LEU A 288 -19.97 0.55 0.27
C LEU A 288 -20.11 1.88 -0.46
N GLY A 289 -21.06 1.95 -1.41
CA GLY A 289 -21.25 3.12 -2.26
C GLY A 289 -20.14 3.30 -3.32
N MET A 290 -19.34 2.25 -3.59
CA MET A 290 -18.23 2.26 -4.54
C MET A 290 -18.48 1.32 -5.71
N GLN A 291 -17.87 1.67 -6.85
CA GLN A 291 -17.80 0.81 -8.04
C GLN A 291 -16.34 0.71 -8.48
N THR A 292 -15.91 -0.49 -8.87
CA THR A 292 -14.58 -0.67 -9.46
C THR A 292 -14.51 0.04 -10.80
N LYS A 293 -13.65 1.06 -10.92
CA LYS A 293 -13.44 1.81 -12.15
C LYS A 293 -12.50 1.10 -13.11
N GLN A 294 -11.45 0.48 -12.57
CA GLN A 294 -10.37 -0.09 -13.36
C GLN A 294 -9.73 -1.25 -12.62
N HIS A 295 -9.32 -2.26 -13.37
CA HIS A 295 -8.47 -3.35 -12.90
C HIS A 295 -7.17 -3.32 -13.70
N ILE A 296 -6.01 -3.31 -13.02
CA ILE A 296 -4.68 -3.30 -13.63
C ILE A 296 -4.03 -4.65 -13.37
N GLU A 297 -3.74 -5.40 -14.43
CA GLU A 297 -3.02 -6.66 -14.36
C GLU A 297 -1.54 -6.42 -14.69
N ILE A 298 -0.63 -6.80 -13.77
CA ILE A 298 0.81 -6.74 -13.98
C ILE A 298 1.31 -8.18 -14.05
N LYS A 299 2.03 -8.51 -15.14
CA LYS A 299 2.59 -9.84 -15.37
C LYS A 299 4.09 -9.81 -15.22
N GLU A 300 4.63 -10.89 -14.69
CA GLU A 300 6.06 -11.18 -14.66
C GLU A 300 6.36 -12.47 -15.47
N MET A 301 7.63 -12.67 -15.75
CA MET A 301 8.08 -13.86 -16.48
C MET A 301 7.97 -15.10 -15.59
N ASP A 302 7.23 -16.11 -16.03
CA ASP A 302 7.17 -17.41 -15.39
C ASP A 302 8.52 -18.14 -15.51
N SER A 303 9.22 -18.23 -14.38
CA SER A 303 10.56 -18.83 -14.36
C SER A 303 10.55 -20.29 -14.74
N ASP A 304 9.63 -21.05 -14.20
CA ASP A 304 9.58 -22.52 -14.39
C ASP A 304 9.24 -22.86 -15.84
N PHE A 305 8.38 -22.07 -16.47
CA PHE A 305 8.06 -22.22 -17.89
C PHE A 305 9.29 -22.06 -18.78
N TRP A 306 10.08 -21.00 -18.54
CA TRP A 306 11.24 -20.70 -19.39
C TRP A 306 12.44 -21.60 -19.08
N ASP A 307 12.64 -22.01 -17.84
CA ASP A 307 13.74 -22.91 -17.42
C ASP A 307 13.54 -24.34 -17.96
N GLY A 308 12.29 -24.70 -18.31
CA GLY A 308 11.98 -25.95 -19.01
C GLY A 308 12.36 -25.98 -20.49
N MET A 309 12.76 -24.85 -21.10
CA MET A 309 13.16 -24.75 -22.49
C MET A 309 14.67 -24.86 -22.65
N GLN A 310 15.12 -25.50 -23.74
CA GLN A 310 16.55 -25.56 -24.07
C GLN A 310 17.02 -24.19 -24.58
N ASN A 311 18.12 -23.70 -24.00
CA ASN A 311 18.76 -22.48 -24.48
C ASN A 311 19.49 -22.72 -25.81
N ASP A 312 19.45 -21.74 -26.72
CA ASP A 312 20.25 -21.80 -27.94
C ASP A 312 21.75 -21.68 -27.58
N SER A 313 22.53 -22.71 -27.90
CA SER A 313 23.97 -22.76 -27.67
C SER A 313 24.78 -21.76 -28.54
N LYS A 314 24.13 -21.01 -29.42
CA LYS A 314 24.74 -20.01 -30.33
C LYS A 314 24.76 -18.60 -29.79
N VAL A 315 24.10 -18.32 -28.67
CA VAL A 315 24.08 -17.02 -28.01
C VAL A 315 24.97 -17.06 -26.78
N SER A 316 26.25 -17.13 -26.97
CA SER A 316 27.30 -16.96 -25.92
C SER A 316 28.30 -15.90 -26.37
#